data_35e2a2944286c4e6dacc7bec47162204
#
_entry.id   35e2a2944286c4e6dacc7bec47162204
#
_cell.length_a   1.000
_cell.length_b   1.000
_cell.length_c   1.000
_cell.angle_alpha   90.00
_cell.angle_beta   90.00
_cell.angle_gamma   90.00
#
_symmetry.space_group_name_H-M   'P 1'
#
loop_
_entity.id
_entity.type
_entity.pdbx_description
1 polymer ?
#
loop_
_entity_poly.entity_id
_entity_poly.type
_entity_poly.pdbx_seq_one_letter_code
_entity_poly.pdbx_strand_id
1 'polypeptide(L)'
;MLVMDASEDMPLNIACFGQPGSYTYEAMKTYFAGKNISPSYGSHFEDVVQAVATRQARYGVLPIENSSTGGITDVYDLIHRYDCCVVGEKYVKVEHCLLILPGAKLEDIREVYSHPQGLNQCRSYLKHHSEWQLHPYFSTSQSAEEVQKMGDPHIAAIANKTAADMYGLDVLVEHINDNTMNYTRFFIIAADMEQSPDADKITLVLTTQHRPGALYHVLGYFFYNGMNMTHLESRPLKGRPFEYFFHIDVMGNLRNPATARVLRNLAEHCNYFKILGNYVSDQGGNADEIRRYRG
;
A
#
# COMPACT_ATOMS: atom_id res chain seq x y z
N MET A 1 7.87 18.90 42.27
CA MET A 1 8.20 17.54 41.81
C MET A 1 7.39 17.32 40.52
N LEU A 2 7.95 17.65 39.38
CA LEU A 2 7.34 17.50 38.07
C LEU A 2 7.31 15.98 37.76
N VAL A 3 6.12 15.43 37.71
CA VAL A 3 5.92 14.08 37.16
C VAL A 3 6.15 14.21 35.65
N MET A 4 7.35 13.85 35.18
CA MET A 4 7.60 13.68 33.75
C MET A 4 6.70 12.53 33.28
N ASP A 5 5.84 12.86 32.32
CA ASP A 5 4.92 11.89 31.69
C ASP A 5 5.76 10.87 30.90
N ALA A 6 5.91 9.68 31.45
CA ALA A 6 6.74 8.59 30.89
C ALA A 6 6.11 7.93 29.66
N SER A 7 5.03 8.53 29.09
CA SER A 7 4.28 7.96 27.98
C SER A 7 4.80 8.35 26.59
N GLU A 8 5.69 9.35 26.49
CA GLU A 8 6.18 9.85 25.18
C GLU A 8 7.36 9.09 24.58
N ASP A 9 7.99 8.16 25.30
CA ASP A 9 9.27 7.53 24.89
C ASP A 9 9.14 6.07 24.45
N MET A 10 7.95 5.48 24.54
CA MET A 10 7.76 4.10 24.09
C MET A 10 7.63 4.04 22.56
N PRO A 11 8.39 3.15 21.88
CA PRO A 11 8.33 3.02 20.44
C PRO A 11 6.95 2.55 20.00
N LEU A 12 6.44 3.11 18.90
CA LEU A 12 5.22 2.66 18.25
C LEU A 12 5.45 1.30 17.59
N ASN A 13 4.79 0.26 18.07
CA ASN A 13 4.82 -1.06 17.45
C ASN A 13 4.03 -1.03 16.14
N ILE A 14 4.69 -1.31 15.02
CA ILE A 14 4.10 -1.29 13.69
C ILE A 14 4.32 -2.64 13.03
N ALA A 15 3.23 -3.30 12.62
CA ALA A 15 3.30 -4.50 11.79
C ALA A 15 3.41 -4.09 10.32
N CYS A 16 4.40 -4.62 9.62
CA CYS A 16 4.69 -4.30 8.23
C CYS A 16 4.68 -5.58 7.39
N PHE A 17 4.00 -5.57 6.24
CA PHE A 17 4.06 -6.70 5.33
C PHE A 17 5.42 -6.76 4.62
N GLY A 18 6.00 -7.96 4.53
CA GLY A 18 7.27 -8.19 3.87
C GLY A 18 8.44 -8.05 4.84
N GLN A 19 9.48 -7.32 4.45
CA GLN A 19 10.72 -7.21 5.23
C GLN A 19 11.41 -5.85 5.03
N PRO A 20 12.49 -5.56 5.76
CA PRO A 20 13.30 -4.36 5.56
C PRO A 20 13.69 -4.16 4.09
N GLY A 21 13.73 -2.91 3.63
CA GLY A 21 14.04 -2.56 2.26
C GLY A 21 12.91 -2.77 1.24
N SER A 22 11.74 -3.31 1.63
CA SER A 22 10.57 -3.42 0.74
C SER A 22 9.88 -2.08 0.53
N TYR A 23 9.02 -1.97 -0.50
CA TYR A 23 8.18 -0.78 -0.70
C TYR A 23 7.20 -0.55 0.47
N THR A 24 6.73 -1.60 1.13
CA THR A 24 5.93 -1.47 2.37
C THR A 24 6.74 -0.86 3.50
N TYR A 25 7.99 -1.27 3.65
CA TYR A 25 8.92 -0.67 4.61
C TYR A 25 9.14 0.83 4.32
N GLU A 26 9.29 1.20 3.05
CA GLU A 26 9.43 2.59 2.63
C GLU A 26 8.17 3.41 2.95
N ALA A 27 6.98 2.87 2.68
CA ALA A 27 5.70 3.46 3.06
C ALA A 27 5.62 3.70 4.57
N MET A 28 5.98 2.70 5.38
CA MET A 28 6.04 2.80 6.84
C MET A 28 6.99 3.90 7.30
N LYS A 29 8.22 3.90 6.83
CA LYS A 29 9.26 4.89 7.21
C LYS A 29 8.84 6.30 6.86
N THR A 30 8.21 6.49 5.70
CA THR A 30 7.77 7.80 5.23
C THR A 30 6.55 8.29 6.00
N TYR A 31 5.56 7.42 6.24
CA TYR A 31 4.34 7.80 6.97
C TYR A 31 4.63 8.15 8.44
N PHE A 32 5.49 7.38 9.09
CA PHE A 32 5.87 7.57 10.49
C PHE A 32 7.17 8.36 10.67
N ALA A 33 7.56 9.17 9.68
CA ALA A 33 8.78 9.96 9.77
C ALA A 33 8.80 10.84 11.03
N GLY A 34 9.92 10.82 11.75
CA GLY A 34 10.09 11.57 13.02
C GLY A 34 9.45 10.91 14.25
N LYS A 35 8.81 9.74 14.11
CA LYS A 35 8.32 8.95 15.25
C LYS A 35 9.34 7.88 15.65
N ASN A 36 9.39 7.57 16.95
CA ASN A 36 10.11 6.39 17.44
C ASN A 36 9.27 5.15 17.13
N ILE A 37 9.73 4.29 16.20
CA ILE A 37 8.98 3.12 15.74
C ILE A 37 9.74 1.83 16.01
N SER A 38 8.99 0.77 16.35
CA SER A 38 9.48 -0.62 16.50
C SER A 38 8.74 -1.49 15.47
N PRO A 39 9.32 -1.74 14.28
CA PRO A 39 8.67 -2.53 13.26
C PRO A 39 8.75 -4.03 13.54
N SER A 40 7.67 -4.75 13.24
CA SER A 40 7.62 -6.21 13.10
C SER A 40 7.19 -6.56 11.66
N TYR A 41 7.62 -7.72 11.17
CA TYR A 41 7.42 -8.08 9.78
C TYR A 41 6.63 -9.38 9.67
N GLY A 42 5.55 -9.34 8.87
CA GLY A 42 4.72 -10.50 8.54
C GLY A 42 4.98 -10.98 7.12
N SER A 43 4.97 -12.30 6.93
CA SER A 43 5.13 -12.93 5.62
C SER A 43 3.84 -12.94 4.81
N HIS A 44 2.69 -12.83 5.50
CA HIS A 44 1.35 -12.78 4.90
C HIS A 44 0.64 -11.50 5.33
N PHE A 45 -0.30 -11.02 4.51
CA PHE A 45 -1.14 -9.87 4.87
C PHE A 45 -1.93 -10.12 6.15
N GLU A 46 -2.38 -11.36 6.35
CA GLU A 46 -3.14 -11.78 7.53
C GLU A 46 -2.33 -11.63 8.83
N ASP A 47 -1.02 -11.89 8.81
CA ASP A 47 -0.12 -11.71 9.97
C ASP A 47 -0.17 -10.25 10.47
N VAL A 48 -0.13 -9.30 9.53
CA VAL A 48 -0.16 -7.86 9.84
C VAL A 48 -1.51 -7.45 10.41
N VAL A 49 -2.60 -7.87 9.76
CA VAL A 49 -3.96 -7.53 10.22
C VAL A 49 -4.26 -8.14 11.58
N GLN A 50 -3.84 -9.39 11.81
CA GLN A 50 -4.00 -10.08 13.08
C GLN A 50 -3.20 -9.41 14.20
N ALA A 51 -1.96 -8.99 13.94
CA ALA A 51 -1.14 -8.28 14.93
C ALA A 51 -1.80 -6.96 15.37
N VAL A 52 -2.48 -6.25 14.45
CA VAL A 52 -3.24 -5.03 14.76
C VAL A 52 -4.52 -5.38 15.53
N ALA A 53 -5.31 -6.32 15.04
CA ALA A 53 -6.59 -6.70 15.68
C ALA A 53 -6.40 -7.20 17.11
N THR A 54 -5.29 -7.92 17.38
CA THR A 54 -4.92 -8.39 18.72
C THR A 54 -4.15 -7.37 19.57
N ARG A 55 -3.93 -6.15 19.04
CA ARG A 55 -3.21 -5.05 19.68
C ARG A 55 -1.73 -5.36 20.02
N GLN A 56 -1.14 -6.36 19.36
CA GLN A 56 0.30 -6.62 19.37
C GLN A 56 1.07 -5.52 18.65
N ALA A 57 0.46 -4.97 17.59
CA ALA A 57 0.92 -3.76 16.93
C ALA A 57 -0.14 -2.65 17.04
N ARG A 58 0.32 -1.41 17.22
CA ARG A 58 -0.55 -0.23 17.22
C ARG A 58 -1.10 0.05 15.82
N TYR A 59 -0.24 -0.10 14.81
CA TYR A 59 -0.56 0.13 13.40
C TYR A 59 -0.08 -1.03 12.54
N GLY A 60 -0.74 -1.19 11.38
CA GLY A 60 -0.31 -2.08 10.33
C GLY A 60 -0.13 -1.33 9.01
N VAL A 61 0.81 -1.77 8.19
CA VAL A 61 1.06 -1.19 6.86
C VAL A 61 0.92 -2.29 5.81
N LEU A 62 0.01 -2.09 4.85
CA LEU A 62 -0.36 -3.07 3.85
C LEU A 62 -0.52 -2.42 2.47
N PRO A 63 -0.01 -3.03 1.38
CA PRO A 63 -0.30 -2.58 0.04
C PRO A 63 -1.78 -2.87 -0.30
N ILE A 64 -2.48 -1.90 -0.92
CA ILE A 64 -3.90 -2.04 -1.25
C ILE A 64 -4.18 -1.97 -2.74
N GLU A 65 -3.34 -1.25 -3.47
CA GLU A 65 -3.51 -1.01 -4.89
C GLU A 65 -2.18 -0.66 -5.54
N ASN A 66 -1.97 -1.12 -6.77
CA ASN A 66 -0.85 -0.68 -7.60
C ASN A 66 -1.41 -0.13 -8.92
N SER A 67 -0.91 1.03 -9.36
CA SER A 67 -1.41 1.73 -10.53
C SER A 67 -1.26 0.96 -11.85
N SER A 68 -0.38 -0.05 -11.89
CA SER A 68 -0.13 -0.88 -13.08
C SER A 68 -0.84 -2.22 -13.04
N THR A 69 -1.11 -2.79 -11.85
CA THR A 69 -1.67 -4.14 -11.71
C THR A 69 -3.05 -4.17 -11.03
N GLY A 70 -3.53 -3.01 -10.53
CA GLY A 70 -4.84 -2.90 -9.89
C GLY A 70 -4.86 -3.21 -8.41
N GLY A 71 -6.05 -3.48 -7.87
CA GLY A 71 -6.32 -3.69 -6.46
C GLY A 71 -5.75 -4.99 -5.90
N ILE A 72 -5.19 -4.93 -4.69
CA ILE A 72 -4.74 -6.09 -3.90
C ILE A 72 -5.90 -6.49 -2.99
N THR A 73 -6.85 -7.13 -3.60
CA THR A 73 -8.21 -7.32 -3.08
C THR A 73 -8.29 -8.16 -1.81
N ASP A 74 -7.33 -9.06 -1.57
CA ASP A 74 -7.30 -9.89 -0.35
C ASP A 74 -7.13 -9.04 0.93
N VAL A 75 -6.47 -7.89 0.83
CA VAL A 75 -6.27 -6.99 1.97
C VAL A 75 -7.59 -6.36 2.42
N TYR A 76 -8.47 -6.00 1.50
CA TYR A 76 -9.82 -5.49 1.83
C TYR A 76 -10.63 -6.54 2.60
N ASP A 77 -10.61 -7.81 2.15
CA ASP A 77 -11.29 -8.91 2.81
C ASP A 77 -10.79 -9.12 4.25
N LEU A 78 -9.46 -8.99 4.46
CA LEU A 78 -8.84 -9.14 5.78
C LEU A 78 -9.22 -7.99 6.71
N ILE A 79 -9.11 -6.73 6.26
CA ILE A 79 -9.49 -5.56 7.05
C ILE A 79 -10.95 -5.68 7.52
N HIS A 80 -11.84 -6.13 6.62
CA HIS A 80 -13.24 -6.35 6.96
C HIS A 80 -13.42 -7.50 7.96
N ARG A 81 -12.74 -8.64 7.74
CA ARG A 81 -12.86 -9.85 8.58
C ARG A 81 -12.40 -9.60 10.02
N TYR A 82 -11.30 -8.90 10.19
CA TYR A 82 -10.69 -8.63 11.49
C TYR A 82 -11.18 -7.35 12.16
N ASP A 83 -12.15 -6.68 11.55
CA ASP A 83 -12.76 -5.44 12.05
C ASP A 83 -11.78 -4.28 12.28
N CYS A 84 -10.69 -4.25 11.51
CA CYS A 84 -9.72 -3.17 11.56
C CYS A 84 -10.23 -1.91 10.84
N CYS A 85 -9.67 -0.77 11.21
CA CYS A 85 -9.97 0.53 10.63
C CYS A 85 -8.79 1.05 9.81
N VAL A 86 -9.09 1.81 8.74
CA VAL A 86 -8.09 2.55 7.96
C VAL A 86 -7.91 3.93 8.59
N VAL A 87 -6.69 4.24 9.02
CA VAL A 87 -6.37 5.50 9.71
C VAL A 87 -5.45 6.41 8.88
N GLY A 88 -5.01 5.93 7.72
CA GLY A 88 -4.19 6.69 6.79
C GLY A 88 -3.87 5.92 5.53
N GLU A 89 -3.24 6.62 4.61
CA GLU A 89 -2.72 6.04 3.38
C GLU A 89 -1.35 6.62 3.03
N LYS A 90 -0.58 5.90 2.22
CA LYS A 90 0.67 6.38 1.64
C LYS A 90 0.84 5.87 0.22
N TYR A 91 1.17 6.77 -0.70
CA TYR A 91 1.60 6.42 -2.04
C TYR A 91 3.12 6.35 -2.09
N VAL A 92 3.64 5.25 -2.64
CA VAL A 92 5.08 5.07 -2.89
C VAL A 92 5.27 4.81 -4.37
N LYS A 93 6.18 5.56 -4.97
CA LYS A 93 6.58 5.35 -6.35
C LYS A 93 7.41 4.07 -6.46
N VAL A 94 7.05 3.20 -7.38
CA VAL A 94 7.79 1.97 -7.63
C VAL A 94 8.90 2.27 -8.63
N GLU A 95 10.11 2.43 -8.12
CA GLU A 95 11.32 2.67 -8.91
C GLU A 95 12.29 1.52 -8.71
N HIS A 96 12.61 0.83 -9.80
CA HIS A 96 13.56 -0.25 -9.78
C HIS A 96 14.94 0.21 -10.21
N CYS A 97 15.94 -0.25 -9.48
CA CYS A 97 17.35 -0.02 -9.72
C CYS A 97 18.05 -1.36 -9.94
N LEU A 98 19.14 -1.35 -10.71
CA LEU A 98 20.09 -2.45 -10.75
C LEU A 98 21.09 -2.27 -9.62
N LEU A 99 21.09 -3.21 -8.67
CA LEU A 99 21.92 -3.19 -7.47
C LEU A 99 23.02 -4.21 -7.57
N ILE A 100 24.22 -3.82 -7.17
CA ILE A 100 25.42 -4.65 -7.25
C ILE A 100 26.22 -4.58 -5.95
N LEU A 101 27.15 -5.50 -5.77
CA LEU A 101 28.15 -5.40 -4.71
C LEU A 101 29.06 -4.18 -4.92
N PRO A 102 29.52 -3.53 -3.84
CA PRO A 102 30.43 -2.39 -3.97
C PRO A 102 31.68 -2.74 -4.77
N GLY A 103 31.94 -1.91 -5.79
CA GLY A 103 33.09 -2.06 -6.67
C GLY A 103 32.90 -2.97 -7.86
N ALA A 104 31.79 -3.70 -8.00
CA ALA A 104 31.46 -4.45 -9.22
C ALA A 104 31.07 -3.47 -10.36
N LYS A 105 31.12 -3.93 -11.61
CA LYS A 105 30.81 -3.15 -12.80
C LYS A 105 29.79 -3.84 -13.67
N LEU A 106 29.14 -3.06 -14.57
CA LEU A 106 28.12 -3.58 -15.48
C LEU A 106 28.63 -4.75 -16.35
N GLU A 107 29.86 -4.67 -16.79
CA GLU A 107 30.53 -5.70 -17.63
C GLU A 107 30.78 -7.03 -16.91
N ASP A 108 30.78 -6.99 -15.57
CA ASP A 108 31.01 -8.18 -14.75
C ASP A 108 29.72 -9.01 -14.60
N ILE A 109 28.54 -8.38 -14.74
CA ILE A 109 27.25 -9.00 -14.41
C ILE A 109 26.93 -10.14 -15.38
N ARG A 110 26.47 -11.27 -14.80
CA ARG A 110 26.03 -12.48 -15.52
C ARG A 110 24.66 -12.95 -15.09
N GLU A 111 24.29 -12.68 -13.83
CA GLU A 111 23.05 -13.14 -13.23
C GLU A 111 22.30 -12.00 -12.56
N VAL A 112 20.96 -11.99 -12.67
CA VAL A 112 20.09 -10.96 -12.07
C VAL A 112 18.97 -11.62 -11.32
N TYR A 113 18.83 -11.27 -10.05
CA TYR A 113 17.80 -11.77 -9.14
C TYR A 113 16.74 -10.70 -8.89
N SER A 114 15.46 -11.07 -8.97
CA SER A 114 14.34 -10.23 -8.54
C SER A 114 13.05 -11.01 -8.44
N HIS A 115 12.02 -10.38 -7.83
CA HIS A 115 10.66 -10.88 -7.92
C HIS A 115 10.20 -10.94 -9.39
N PRO A 116 9.40 -11.95 -9.81
CA PRO A 116 8.93 -12.06 -11.19
C PRO A 116 8.28 -10.78 -11.73
N GLN A 117 7.53 -10.07 -10.89
CA GLN A 117 6.92 -8.79 -11.27
C GLN A 117 7.98 -7.70 -11.51
N GLY A 118 9.03 -7.64 -10.69
CA GLY A 118 10.15 -6.70 -10.87
C GLY A 118 10.89 -6.95 -12.18
N LEU A 119 11.20 -8.22 -12.49
CA LEU A 119 11.79 -8.61 -13.77
C LEU A 119 10.92 -8.20 -14.96
N ASN A 120 9.60 -8.44 -14.86
CA ASN A 120 8.67 -8.07 -15.93
C ASN A 120 8.51 -6.56 -16.10
N GLN A 121 8.58 -5.79 -15.03
CA GLN A 121 8.52 -4.32 -15.04
C GLN A 121 9.80 -3.66 -15.59
N CYS A 122 10.91 -4.40 -15.69
CA CYS A 122 12.20 -3.95 -16.23
C CYS A 122 12.53 -4.64 -17.56
N ARG A 123 11.52 -5.19 -18.25
CA ARG A 123 11.73 -6.04 -19.42
C ARG A 123 12.46 -5.34 -20.57
N SER A 124 12.19 -4.06 -20.79
CA SER A 124 12.84 -3.30 -21.88
C SER A 124 14.32 -3.10 -21.60
N TYR A 125 14.69 -2.79 -20.36
CA TYR A 125 16.09 -2.70 -19.93
C TYR A 125 16.79 -4.05 -20.06
N LEU A 126 16.19 -5.13 -19.53
CA LEU A 126 16.76 -6.47 -19.56
C LEU A 126 16.94 -7.04 -20.96
N LYS A 127 16.17 -6.63 -21.96
CA LYS A 127 16.36 -7.02 -23.35
C LYS A 127 17.68 -6.54 -23.96
N HIS A 128 18.26 -5.47 -23.46
CA HIS A 128 19.56 -4.97 -23.91
C HIS A 128 20.74 -5.76 -23.30
N HIS A 129 20.44 -6.65 -22.35
CA HIS A 129 21.38 -7.50 -21.63
C HIS A 129 20.91 -8.96 -21.70
N SER A 130 20.65 -9.43 -22.93
CA SER A 130 20.10 -10.78 -23.17
C SER A 130 21.06 -11.91 -22.78
N GLU A 131 22.31 -11.60 -22.53
CA GLU A 131 23.37 -12.48 -22.02
C GLU A 131 23.24 -12.81 -20.54
N TRP A 132 22.43 -12.01 -19.76
CA TRP A 132 22.24 -12.24 -18.35
C TRP A 132 21.22 -13.37 -18.09
N GLN A 133 21.51 -14.20 -17.08
CA GLN A 133 20.55 -15.17 -16.57
C GLN A 133 19.64 -14.51 -15.53
N LEU A 134 18.33 -14.65 -15.73
CA LEU A 134 17.33 -14.05 -14.85
C LEU A 134 16.81 -15.08 -13.87
N HIS A 135 16.92 -14.79 -12.57
CA HIS A 135 16.50 -15.66 -11.47
C HIS A 135 15.32 -15.08 -10.72
N PRO A 136 14.11 -15.68 -10.87
CA PRO A 136 12.96 -15.31 -10.04
C PRO A 136 13.23 -15.60 -8.57
N TYR A 137 12.90 -14.61 -7.70
CA TYR A 137 13.06 -14.73 -6.26
C TYR A 137 11.80 -14.29 -5.52
N PHE A 138 11.73 -14.49 -4.19
CA PHE A 138 10.51 -14.27 -3.39
C PHE A 138 10.05 -12.83 -3.35
N SER A 139 10.97 -11.87 -3.26
CA SER A 139 10.69 -10.43 -3.33
C SER A 139 11.89 -9.66 -3.86
N THR A 140 11.68 -8.41 -4.30
CA THR A 140 12.78 -7.54 -4.75
C THR A 140 13.78 -7.26 -3.63
N SER A 141 13.29 -7.00 -2.41
CA SER A 141 14.14 -6.74 -1.25
C SER A 141 14.95 -7.98 -0.82
N GLN A 142 14.34 -9.18 -0.84
CA GLN A 142 15.06 -10.42 -0.56
C GLN A 142 16.10 -10.75 -1.62
N SER A 143 15.87 -10.35 -2.87
CA SER A 143 16.88 -10.51 -3.92
C SER A 143 18.13 -9.66 -3.62
N ALA A 144 17.94 -8.44 -3.12
CA ALA A 144 19.05 -7.59 -2.70
C ALA A 144 19.80 -8.20 -1.49
N GLU A 145 19.08 -8.70 -0.51
CA GLU A 145 19.66 -9.40 0.64
C GLU A 145 20.48 -10.63 0.20
N GLU A 146 19.94 -11.40 -0.74
CA GLU A 146 20.61 -12.60 -1.25
C GLU A 146 21.89 -12.29 -2.01
N VAL A 147 21.86 -11.28 -2.90
CA VAL A 147 23.05 -10.82 -3.61
C VAL A 147 24.14 -10.39 -2.64
N GLN A 148 23.79 -9.68 -1.58
CA GLN A 148 24.73 -9.30 -0.53
C GLN A 148 25.34 -10.54 0.17
N LYS A 149 24.52 -11.56 0.48
CA LYS A 149 24.97 -12.79 1.14
C LYS A 149 25.87 -13.65 0.23
N MET A 150 25.55 -13.74 -1.05
CA MET A 150 26.33 -14.50 -2.02
C MET A 150 27.74 -13.92 -2.18
N GLY A 151 27.88 -12.59 -2.11
CA GLY A 151 29.20 -11.94 -2.20
C GLY A 151 29.90 -12.10 -3.56
N ASP A 152 29.15 -12.45 -4.63
CA ASP A 152 29.69 -12.64 -5.97
C ASP A 152 29.50 -11.37 -6.82
N PRO A 153 30.59 -10.73 -7.33
CA PRO A 153 30.49 -9.52 -8.13
C PRO A 153 29.82 -9.72 -9.48
N HIS A 154 29.58 -10.97 -9.91
CA HIS A 154 28.91 -11.29 -11.18
C HIS A 154 27.36 -11.31 -11.03
N ILE A 155 26.85 -11.10 -9.82
CA ILE A 155 25.43 -11.19 -9.52
C ILE A 155 24.88 -9.80 -9.16
N ALA A 156 23.73 -9.45 -9.73
CA ALA A 156 23.00 -8.22 -9.44
C ALA A 156 21.58 -8.51 -8.94
N ALA A 157 20.97 -7.53 -8.26
CA ALA A 157 19.56 -7.56 -7.91
C ALA A 157 18.81 -6.42 -8.60
N ILE A 158 17.53 -6.64 -8.90
CA ILE A 158 16.60 -5.55 -9.21
C ILE A 158 15.72 -5.31 -7.98
N ALA A 159 15.91 -4.14 -7.38
CA ALA A 159 15.14 -3.68 -6.22
C ALA A 159 15.12 -2.14 -6.16
N ASN A 160 14.53 -1.58 -5.09
CA ASN A 160 14.53 -0.13 -4.87
C ASN A 160 15.84 0.34 -4.19
N LYS A 161 16.02 1.66 -4.15
CA LYS A 161 17.17 2.31 -3.51
C LYS A 161 17.22 2.05 -1.99
N THR A 162 16.06 1.96 -1.35
CA THR A 162 15.95 1.65 0.09
C THR A 162 16.55 0.27 0.41
N ALA A 163 16.40 -0.71 -0.49
CA ALA A 163 17.05 -2.02 -0.35
C ALA A 163 18.58 -1.93 -0.54
N ALA A 164 19.06 -1.08 -1.46
CA ALA A 164 20.49 -0.86 -1.62
C ALA A 164 21.11 -0.31 -0.32
N ASP A 165 20.52 0.75 0.24
CA ASP A 165 20.97 1.34 1.50
C ASP A 165 20.93 0.33 2.66
N MET A 166 19.88 -0.50 2.71
CA MET A 166 19.67 -1.48 3.78
C MET A 166 20.72 -2.59 3.77
N TYR A 167 21.06 -3.08 2.58
CA TYR A 167 21.94 -4.25 2.43
C TYR A 167 23.38 -3.90 2.00
N GLY A 168 23.70 -2.58 1.94
CA GLY A 168 25.05 -2.12 1.59
C GLY A 168 25.46 -2.45 0.15
N LEU A 169 24.50 -2.36 -0.78
CA LEU A 169 24.72 -2.52 -2.21
C LEU A 169 24.86 -1.15 -2.89
N ASP A 170 25.61 -1.11 -3.97
CA ASP A 170 25.70 0.07 -4.82
C ASP A 170 24.55 0.09 -5.84
N VAL A 171 23.99 1.27 -6.08
CA VAL A 171 23.04 1.49 -7.18
C VAL A 171 23.84 1.73 -8.46
N LEU A 172 23.87 0.74 -9.35
CA LEU A 172 24.61 0.85 -10.61
C LEU A 172 23.82 1.63 -11.67
N VAL A 173 22.51 1.34 -11.78
CA VAL A 173 21.61 2.03 -12.73
C VAL A 173 20.29 2.29 -12.02
N GLU A 174 19.83 3.55 -12.05
CA GLU A 174 18.53 3.96 -11.52
C GLU A 174 17.45 3.93 -12.62
N HIS A 175 16.19 3.83 -12.21
CA HIS A 175 15.01 3.98 -13.07
C HIS A 175 14.97 3.03 -14.28
N ILE A 176 15.27 1.73 -14.06
CA ILE A 176 15.27 0.73 -15.12
C ILE A 176 13.88 0.15 -15.43
N ASN A 177 12.83 0.58 -14.72
CA ASN A 177 11.46 0.12 -14.96
C ASN A 177 10.83 0.76 -16.20
N ASP A 178 10.06 -0.03 -16.94
CA ASP A 178 9.42 0.37 -18.21
C ASP A 178 8.35 1.47 -18.01
N ASN A 179 7.62 1.42 -16.89
CA ASN A 179 6.60 2.40 -16.54
C ASN A 179 7.12 3.32 -15.43
N THR A 180 7.36 4.58 -15.76
CA THR A 180 7.83 5.61 -14.81
C THR A 180 6.74 6.14 -13.89
N MET A 181 5.45 5.86 -14.21
CA MET A 181 4.26 6.28 -13.45
C MET A 181 3.67 5.11 -12.65
N ASN A 182 4.51 4.25 -12.11
CA ASN A 182 4.10 3.12 -11.30
C ASN A 182 4.10 3.51 -9.81
N TYR A 183 2.93 3.49 -9.18
CA TYR A 183 2.74 3.79 -7.77
C TYR A 183 2.03 2.64 -7.08
N THR A 184 2.44 2.34 -5.85
CA THR A 184 1.70 1.48 -4.95
C THR A 184 1.09 2.31 -3.83
N ARG A 185 -0.20 2.13 -3.59
CA ARG A 185 -0.93 2.72 -2.48
C ARG A 185 -0.95 1.74 -1.32
N PHE A 186 -0.62 2.25 -0.14
CA PHE A 186 -0.61 1.49 1.10
C PHE A 186 -1.66 2.05 2.05
N PHE A 187 -2.37 1.17 2.76
CA PHE A 187 -3.18 1.55 3.91
C PHE A 187 -2.36 1.45 5.19
N ILE A 188 -2.63 2.41 6.08
CA ILE A 188 -2.25 2.36 7.48
C ILE A 188 -3.50 1.96 8.24
N ILE A 189 -3.43 0.83 8.94
CA ILE A 189 -4.57 0.28 9.67
C ILE A 189 -4.32 0.32 11.18
N ALA A 190 -5.42 0.43 11.94
CA ALA A 190 -5.43 0.33 13.40
C ALA A 190 -6.63 -0.51 13.86
N ALA A 191 -6.62 -0.95 15.13
CA ALA A 191 -7.75 -1.69 15.69
C ALA A 191 -8.98 -0.80 15.88
N ASP A 192 -8.77 0.48 16.18
CA ASP A 192 -9.84 1.44 16.42
C ASP A 192 -9.80 2.57 15.39
N MET A 193 -10.94 3.18 15.11
CA MET A 193 -11.03 4.33 14.23
C MET A 193 -10.39 5.56 14.89
N GLU A 194 -9.47 6.17 14.21
CA GLU A 194 -8.88 7.45 14.60
C GLU A 194 -9.58 8.59 13.84
N GLN A 195 -9.93 9.65 14.56
CA GLN A 195 -10.59 10.82 13.97
C GLN A 195 -9.62 11.99 13.90
N SER A 196 -9.35 12.47 12.69
CA SER A 196 -8.62 13.72 12.46
C SER A 196 -9.59 14.83 12.08
N PRO A 197 -9.44 16.05 12.63
CA PRO A 197 -10.18 17.22 12.15
C PRO A 197 -9.90 17.55 10.69
N ASP A 198 -8.69 17.21 10.21
CA ASP A 198 -8.20 17.49 8.87
C ASP A 198 -8.47 16.33 7.89
N ALA A 199 -9.19 15.29 8.32
CA ALA A 199 -9.56 14.17 7.46
C ALA A 199 -10.33 14.69 6.24
N ASP A 200 -9.97 14.20 5.06
CA ASP A 200 -10.58 14.61 3.78
C ASP A 200 -10.99 13.42 2.90
N LYS A 201 -10.70 12.18 3.35
CA LYS A 201 -11.05 10.95 2.63
C LYS A 201 -11.75 9.97 3.56
N ILE A 202 -12.79 9.33 3.04
CA ILE A 202 -13.56 8.29 3.72
C ILE A 202 -13.44 7.00 2.90
N THR A 203 -13.01 5.93 3.54
CA THR A 203 -13.05 4.57 2.98
C THR A 203 -14.23 3.83 3.57
N LEU A 204 -15.06 3.25 2.72
CA LEU A 204 -16.23 2.49 3.12
C LEU A 204 -16.43 1.22 2.30
N VAL A 205 -17.19 0.29 2.85
CA VAL A 205 -17.59 -0.94 2.17
C VAL A 205 -19.12 -1.10 2.28
N LEU A 206 -19.75 -1.51 1.20
CA LEU A 206 -21.18 -1.75 1.17
C LEU A 206 -21.57 -2.91 0.27
N THR A 207 -22.79 -3.43 0.45
CA THR A 207 -23.45 -4.29 -0.52
C THR A 207 -24.79 -3.68 -0.91
N THR A 208 -25.17 -3.87 -2.18
CA THR A 208 -26.44 -3.37 -2.71
C THR A 208 -27.46 -4.51 -2.82
N GLN A 209 -28.72 -4.16 -2.95
CA GLN A 209 -29.74 -5.13 -3.37
C GLN A 209 -29.41 -5.65 -4.78
N HIS A 210 -29.63 -6.94 -5.02
CA HIS A 210 -29.42 -7.54 -6.34
C HIS A 210 -30.61 -7.22 -7.27
N ARG A 211 -30.67 -5.97 -7.77
CA ARG A 211 -31.71 -5.47 -8.68
C ARG A 211 -31.16 -4.43 -9.66
N PRO A 212 -31.82 -4.25 -10.82
CA PRO A 212 -31.42 -3.22 -11.78
C PRO A 212 -31.38 -1.82 -11.12
N GLY A 213 -30.29 -1.08 -11.40
CA GLY A 213 -30.09 0.28 -10.92
C GLY A 213 -29.59 0.41 -9.48
N ALA A 214 -29.41 -0.68 -8.71
CA ALA A 214 -28.99 -0.60 -7.32
C ALA A 214 -27.66 0.14 -7.11
N LEU A 215 -26.62 -0.19 -7.90
CA LEU A 215 -25.35 0.51 -7.85
C LEU A 215 -25.47 1.96 -8.33
N TYR A 216 -26.29 2.22 -9.36
CA TYR A 216 -26.55 3.58 -9.83
C TYR A 216 -27.12 4.48 -8.73
N HIS A 217 -28.05 3.96 -7.92
CA HIS A 217 -28.58 4.70 -6.78
C HIS A 217 -27.47 5.05 -5.76
N VAL A 218 -26.58 4.11 -5.44
CA VAL A 218 -25.42 4.38 -4.56
C VAL A 218 -24.55 5.49 -5.12
N LEU A 219 -24.20 5.40 -6.41
CA LEU A 219 -23.38 6.42 -7.10
C LEU A 219 -24.11 7.78 -7.13
N GLY A 220 -25.43 7.77 -7.28
CA GLY A 220 -26.26 8.98 -7.24
C GLY A 220 -26.16 9.73 -5.92
N TYR A 221 -26.06 9.04 -4.77
CA TYR A 221 -25.84 9.71 -3.48
C TYR A 221 -24.57 10.55 -3.49
N PHE A 222 -23.48 10.03 -4.01
CA PHE A 222 -22.23 10.77 -4.09
C PHE A 222 -22.33 11.92 -5.09
N PHE A 223 -22.85 11.67 -6.28
CA PHE A 223 -22.96 12.66 -7.35
C PHE A 223 -23.83 13.87 -6.92
N TYR A 224 -25.05 13.63 -6.43
CA TYR A 224 -25.99 14.72 -6.08
C TYR A 224 -25.56 15.51 -4.84
N ASN A 225 -24.60 15.00 -4.06
CA ASN A 225 -24.07 15.70 -2.90
C ASN A 225 -22.64 16.23 -3.12
N GLY A 226 -22.15 16.23 -4.36
CA GLY A 226 -20.82 16.75 -4.71
C GLY A 226 -19.65 16.00 -4.07
N MET A 227 -19.84 14.72 -3.71
CA MET A 227 -18.79 13.89 -3.13
C MET A 227 -18.02 13.20 -4.26
N ASN A 228 -16.75 13.56 -4.41
CA ASN A 228 -15.89 12.94 -5.42
C ASN A 228 -15.45 11.55 -4.97
N MET A 229 -15.70 10.55 -5.81
CA MET A 229 -15.23 9.17 -5.64
C MET A 229 -13.82 9.04 -6.21
N THR A 230 -12.87 8.52 -5.41
CA THR A 230 -11.48 8.35 -5.81
C THR A 230 -11.09 6.89 -6.04
N HIS A 231 -11.90 5.95 -5.55
CA HIS A 231 -11.72 4.51 -5.75
C HIS A 231 -13.06 3.79 -5.74
N LEU A 232 -13.19 2.78 -6.58
CA LEU A 232 -14.33 1.86 -6.61
C LEU A 232 -13.83 0.48 -7.03
N GLU A 233 -13.91 -0.50 -6.14
CA GLU A 233 -13.54 -1.89 -6.38
C GLU A 233 -14.69 -2.80 -6.01
N SER A 234 -14.99 -3.81 -6.83
CA SER A 234 -16.02 -4.81 -6.54
C SER A 234 -15.40 -6.16 -6.21
N ARG A 235 -15.92 -6.81 -5.16
CA ARG A 235 -15.48 -8.14 -4.71
C ARG A 235 -16.66 -9.09 -4.58
N PRO A 236 -16.59 -10.32 -5.10
CA PRO A 236 -17.63 -11.33 -4.90
C PRO A 236 -17.89 -11.59 -3.42
N LEU A 237 -19.14 -11.63 -3.04
CA LEU A 237 -19.54 -11.95 -1.68
C LEU A 237 -19.46 -13.48 -1.46
N LYS A 238 -18.58 -13.93 -0.54
CA LYS A 238 -18.44 -15.36 -0.25
C LYS A 238 -19.76 -15.96 0.24
N GLY A 239 -20.16 -17.07 -0.36
CA GLY A 239 -21.41 -17.76 -0.02
C GLY A 239 -22.68 -17.19 -0.69
N ARG A 240 -22.57 -16.13 -1.49
CA ARG A 240 -23.69 -15.54 -2.27
C ARG A 240 -23.25 -15.33 -3.72
N PRO A 241 -23.47 -16.30 -4.61
CA PRO A 241 -23.08 -16.19 -6.01
C PRO A 241 -23.69 -14.94 -6.67
N PHE A 242 -22.85 -14.20 -7.42
CA PHE A 242 -23.24 -13.00 -8.17
C PHE A 242 -23.68 -11.80 -7.32
N GLU A 243 -23.47 -11.84 -6.00
CA GLU A 243 -23.54 -10.64 -5.14
C GLU A 243 -22.12 -10.12 -4.83
N TYR A 244 -22.00 -8.80 -4.61
CA TYR A 244 -20.70 -8.13 -4.50
C TYR A 244 -20.64 -7.21 -3.29
N PHE A 245 -19.48 -7.17 -2.64
CA PHE A 245 -19.04 -6.02 -1.87
C PHE A 245 -18.48 -4.95 -2.81
N PHE A 246 -18.78 -3.71 -2.49
CA PHE A 246 -18.17 -2.55 -3.13
C PHE A 246 -17.33 -1.81 -2.10
N HIS A 247 -16.02 -1.74 -2.35
CA HIS A 247 -15.09 -0.91 -1.60
C HIS A 247 -15.00 0.43 -2.31
N ILE A 248 -15.25 1.51 -1.57
CA ILE A 248 -15.38 2.86 -2.14
C ILE A 248 -14.59 3.84 -1.28
N ASP A 249 -13.79 4.68 -1.94
CA ASP A 249 -13.23 5.86 -1.31
C ASP A 249 -13.91 7.10 -1.86
N VAL A 250 -14.32 7.98 -0.97
CA VAL A 250 -14.92 9.27 -1.31
C VAL A 250 -14.21 10.40 -0.58
N MET A 251 -14.08 11.54 -1.23
CA MET A 251 -13.61 12.75 -0.56
C MET A 251 -14.67 13.28 0.39
N GLY A 252 -14.26 13.54 1.62
CA GLY A 252 -15.15 14.05 2.66
C GLY A 252 -14.62 13.89 4.07
N ASN A 253 -15.27 14.57 5.01
CA ASN A 253 -14.98 14.50 6.44
C ASN A 253 -16.24 14.15 7.20
N LEU A 254 -16.21 13.11 8.03
CA LEU A 254 -17.33 12.66 8.85
C LEU A 254 -17.75 13.67 9.92
N ARG A 255 -16.85 14.59 10.30
CA ARG A 255 -17.17 15.71 11.22
C ARG A 255 -18.05 16.77 10.55
N ASN A 256 -18.12 16.78 9.21
CA ASN A 256 -19.07 17.62 8.49
C ASN A 256 -20.48 16.99 8.59
N PRO A 257 -21.46 17.68 9.20
CA PRO A 257 -22.82 17.15 9.39
C PRO A 257 -23.52 16.81 8.06
N ALA A 258 -23.21 17.52 6.97
CA ALA A 258 -23.78 17.23 5.65
C ALA A 258 -23.27 15.89 5.12
N THR A 259 -21.94 15.65 5.17
CA THR A 259 -21.33 14.38 4.78
C THR A 259 -21.88 13.22 5.61
N ALA A 260 -21.91 13.38 6.94
CA ALA A 260 -22.41 12.34 7.84
C ALA A 260 -23.88 11.98 7.55
N ARG A 261 -24.73 12.98 7.22
CA ARG A 261 -26.13 12.77 6.85
C ARG A 261 -26.26 12.00 5.54
N VAL A 262 -25.45 12.36 4.52
CA VAL A 262 -25.46 11.66 3.21
C VAL A 262 -25.14 10.18 3.39
N LEU A 263 -24.08 9.87 4.15
CA LEU A 263 -23.66 8.49 4.37
C LEU A 263 -24.66 7.70 5.23
N ARG A 264 -25.31 8.33 6.20
CA ARG A 264 -26.38 7.71 6.96
C ARG A 264 -27.58 7.35 6.08
N ASN A 265 -28.01 8.28 5.24
CA ASN A 265 -29.12 8.02 4.30
C ASN A 265 -28.75 6.94 3.29
N LEU A 266 -27.50 6.93 2.79
CA LEU A 266 -27.00 5.88 1.92
C LEU A 266 -27.06 4.50 2.60
N ALA A 267 -26.65 4.41 3.86
CA ALA A 267 -26.65 3.16 4.63
C ALA A 267 -28.04 2.51 4.70
N GLU A 268 -29.11 3.29 4.78
CA GLU A 268 -30.52 2.81 4.81
C GLU A 268 -30.93 2.10 3.50
N HIS A 269 -30.20 2.34 2.40
CA HIS A 269 -30.48 1.75 1.08
C HIS A 269 -29.53 0.61 0.72
N CYS A 270 -28.60 0.25 1.62
CA CYS A 270 -27.65 -0.84 1.47
C CYS A 270 -28.08 -2.06 2.28
N ASN A 271 -27.79 -3.27 1.78
CA ASN A 271 -27.96 -4.49 2.57
C ASN A 271 -26.91 -4.60 3.68
N TYR A 272 -25.72 -4.05 3.42
CA TYR A 272 -24.62 -3.91 4.35
C TYR A 272 -23.92 -2.59 4.08
N PHE A 273 -23.50 -1.90 5.13
CA PHE A 273 -22.76 -0.64 5.05
C PHE A 273 -21.82 -0.51 6.25
N LYS A 274 -20.54 -0.24 5.99
CA LYS A 274 -19.56 0.03 7.04
C LYS A 274 -18.55 1.07 6.57
N ILE A 275 -18.30 2.06 7.41
CA ILE A 275 -17.19 2.99 7.25
C ILE A 275 -15.95 2.32 7.84
N LEU A 276 -14.93 2.15 7.01
CA LEU A 276 -13.65 1.56 7.40
C LEU A 276 -12.68 2.60 7.93
N GLY A 277 -12.80 3.88 7.51
CA GLY A 277 -11.92 4.94 7.98
C GLY A 277 -12.31 6.32 7.48
N ASN A 278 -11.83 7.35 8.21
CA ASN A 278 -11.85 8.75 7.79
C ASN A 278 -10.51 9.39 8.18
N TYR A 279 -9.69 9.69 7.21
CA TYR A 279 -8.28 10.05 7.40
C TYR A 279 -7.85 11.14 6.41
N VAL A 280 -6.66 11.68 6.64
CA VAL A 280 -6.03 12.64 5.72
C VAL A 280 -5.46 11.88 4.53
N SER A 281 -5.91 12.25 3.33
CA SER A 281 -5.41 11.64 2.10
C SER A 281 -3.95 12.01 1.86
N ASP A 282 -3.16 11.03 1.41
CA ASP A 282 -1.82 11.32 0.91
C ASP A 282 -1.93 11.95 -0.48
N GLN A 283 -1.40 13.16 -0.63
CA GLN A 283 -1.40 13.87 -1.92
C GLN A 283 -0.38 13.29 -2.91
N GLY A 284 0.40 12.25 -2.45
CA GLY A 284 1.52 11.71 -3.20
C GLY A 284 2.68 12.72 -3.30
N GLY A 285 3.92 12.24 -3.35
CA GLY A 285 5.11 13.10 -3.49
C GLY A 285 5.15 13.94 -4.78
N ASN A 286 4.19 13.72 -5.70
CA ASN A 286 3.96 14.49 -6.93
C ASN A 286 2.46 14.67 -7.16
N ALA A 287 1.79 15.39 -6.25
CA ALA A 287 0.38 15.75 -6.40
C ALA A 287 0.09 16.38 -7.79
N ASP A 288 1.05 17.11 -8.35
CA ASP A 288 0.94 17.72 -9.67
C ASP A 288 1.05 16.70 -10.83
N GLU A 289 1.83 15.64 -10.69
CA GLU A 289 1.89 14.57 -11.69
C GLU A 289 0.58 13.74 -11.68
N ILE A 290 0.09 13.40 -10.50
CA ILE A 290 -1.19 12.67 -10.37
C ILE A 290 -2.37 13.53 -10.81
N ARG A 291 -2.35 14.85 -10.56
CA ARG A 291 -3.38 15.80 -11.02
C ARG A 291 -3.42 15.96 -12.54
N ARG A 292 -2.29 15.89 -13.24
CA ARG A 292 -2.24 15.96 -14.73
C ARG A 292 -2.96 14.79 -15.41
N TYR A 293 -3.13 13.66 -14.72
CA TYR A 293 -3.89 12.49 -15.22
C TYR A 293 -5.38 12.53 -14.84
N ARG A 294 -5.79 13.47 -13.96
CA ARG A 294 -7.20 13.63 -13.52
C ARG A 294 -7.92 14.80 -14.24
N GLY A 295 -7.25 15.47 -15.17
CA GLY A 295 -7.76 16.62 -15.93
C GLY A 295 -8.66 16.30 -17.10
#